data_0783eccf7adefa004a6a17fb31d80746
#
_entry.id   0783eccf7adefa004a6a17fb31d80746
#
_cell.length_a   1.000
_cell.length_b   1.000
_cell.length_c   1.000
_cell.angle_alpha   90.00
_cell.angle_beta   90.00
_cell.angle_gamma   90.00
#
_symmetry.space_group_name_H-M   'P 1'
#
loop_
_entity.id
_entity.type
_entity.pdbx_description
1 polymer ?
#
loop_
_entity_poly.entity_id
_entity_poly.type
_entity_poly.pdbx_seq_one_letter_code
_entity_poly.pdbx_strand_id
1 'polypeptide(L)'
;MLPYTGGSPHQRHAILAINLAGGGGFEIWQYTSRVPQPAAFSLELGDFGIFCTRMKSRDVKASYEYLKSQKASLLTPLVKDPGGADTFYLQDPYGNIFQVVKGTDWFGEGKQLTGGPAGCLIGVSNMEKSMRFYKEILGYDTVVYDQTAVFSDMKGIPGADKKARRVLLKHSKPRQGAFSRLLGSSEIELVQVIDKEPRHIFKDRFWGDLGFIHLCYDINNMKALEEKCKAAGHPFTVDSSNSFDMGEAAGHFSYVEDPDGTLIEFVETHKIPVLKKIGWYLHLQKRDASKPLPDWMLKALRFNRVK
;
A
#
# COMPACT_ATOMS: atom_id res chain seq x y z
N MET A 1 10.34 11.90 10.63
CA MET A 1 10.45 11.99 9.13
C MET A 1 11.68 12.74 8.65
N LEU A 2 12.42 13.45 9.52
CA LEU A 2 13.59 14.27 9.12
C LEU A 2 14.63 13.54 8.23
N PRO A 3 14.94 12.24 8.45
CA PRO A 3 15.85 11.52 7.57
C PRO A 3 15.41 11.48 6.10
N TYR A 4 14.12 11.53 5.84
CA TYR A 4 13.56 11.43 4.49
C TYR A 4 13.07 12.76 3.91
N THR A 5 13.25 13.88 4.64
CA THR A 5 12.79 15.23 4.23
C THR A 5 13.94 16.23 4.13
N GLY A 6 15.18 15.74 3.93
CA GLY A 6 16.36 16.59 3.86
C GLY A 6 16.68 17.31 5.18
N GLY A 7 16.30 16.71 6.34
CA GLY A 7 16.57 17.26 7.66
C GLY A 7 15.66 18.43 8.08
N SER A 8 14.64 18.78 7.27
CA SER A 8 13.75 19.91 7.53
C SER A 8 12.29 19.50 7.60
N PRO A 9 11.47 20.07 8.50
CA PRO A 9 10.04 19.87 8.50
C PRO A 9 9.38 20.63 7.35
N HIS A 10 8.31 20.04 6.79
CA HIS A 10 7.55 20.65 5.71
C HIS A 10 6.06 20.70 6.04
N GLN A 11 5.40 21.79 5.65
CA GLN A 11 3.95 21.92 5.75
C GLN A 11 3.26 21.19 4.60
N ARG A 12 2.11 20.58 4.90
CA ARG A 12 1.33 19.80 3.93
C ARG A 12 -0.14 19.76 4.26
N HIS A 13 -0.97 19.55 3.26
CA HIS A 13 -2.30 19.00 3.42
C HIS A 13 -2.22 17.47 3.33
N ALA A 14 -3.01 16.79 4.14
CA ALA A 14 -3.08 15.34 4.14
C ALA A 14 -4.54 14.89 4.20
N ILE A 15 -4.88 13.89 3.38
CA ILE A 15 -6.20 13.26 3.36
C ILE A 15 -6.01 11.76 3.35
N LEU A 16 -6.70 11.05 4.26
CA LEU A 16 -6.82 9.60 4.20
C LEU A 16 -8.09 9.22 3.43
N ALA A 17 -7.93 8.79 2.19
CA ALA A 17 -9.02 8.35 1.34
C ALA A 17 -9.26 6.84 1.51
N ILE A 18 -10.34 6.47 2.19
CA ILE A 18 -10.73 5.08 2.44
C ILE A 18 -11.96 4.71 1.61
N ASN A 19 -11.93 3.53 0.98
CA ASN A 19 -13.07 2.98 0.25
C ASN A 19 -13.92 2.07 1.14
N LEU A 20 -15.17 2.45 1.39
CA LEU A 20 -16.09 1.67 2.24
C LEU A 20 -16.62 0.39 1.57
N ALA A 21 -16.27 0.09 0.34
CA ALA A 21 -16.45 -1.24 -0.22
C ALA A 21 -15.46 -2.25 0.39
N GLY A 22 -14.37 -1.76 0.94
CA GLY A 22 -13.29 -2.52 1.56
C GLY A 22 -11.99 -2.45 0.76
N GLY A 23 -10.89 -2.76 1.43
CA GLY A 23 -9.52 -2.61 0.98
C GLY A 23 -8.81 -1.53 1.78
N GLY A 24 -7.54 -1.31 1.49
CA GLY A 24 -6.75 -0.24 2.09
C GLY A 24 -7.26 1.15 1.69
N GLY A 25 -6.53 2.16 2.09
CA GLY A 25 -6.75 3.56 1.71
C GLY A 25 -5.52 4.15 1.04
N PHE A 26 -5.68 5.37 0.58
CA PHE A 26 -4.57 6.21 0.15
C PHE A 26 -4.39 7.36 1.14
N GLU A 27 -3.18 7.53 1.64
CA GLU A 27 -2.75 8.76 2.25
C GLU A 27 -2.28 9.70 1.14
N ILE A 28 -3.07 10.74 0.89
CA ILE A 28 -2.79 11.71 -0.17
C ILE A 28 -2.15 12.93 0.48
N TRP A 29 -0.90 13.19 0.14
CA TRP A 29 -0.11 14.29 0.66
C TRP A 29 0.11 15.36 -0.39
N GLN A 30 -0.13 16.61 -0.02
CA GLN A 30 0.19 17.77 -0.83
C GLN A 30 1.05 18.73 0.00
N TYR A 31 2.31 18.85 -0.33
CA TYR A 31 3.16 19.85 0.29
C TYR A 31 2.71 21.27 -0.09
N THR A 32 2.73 22.17 0.93
CA THR A 32 2.41 23.58 0.77
C THR A 32 3.63 24.49 0.95
N SER A 33 4.69 23.99 1.58
CA SER A 33 5.94 24.71 1.81
C SER A 33 7.00 24.45 0.74
N ARG A 34 6.78 23.51 -0.18
CA ARG A 34 7.64 23.22 -1.33
C ARG A 34 6.84 22.60 -2.48
N VAL A 35 7.39 22.63 -3.67
CA VAL A 35 6.80 21.96 -4.84
C VAL A 35 7.30 20.50 -4.86
N PRO A 36 6.40 19.49 -4.79
CA PRO A 36 6.78 18.09 -4.96
C PRO A 36 7.41 17.82 -6.32
N GLN A 37 8.47 17.03 -6.35
CA GLN A 37 9.21 16.73 -7.56
C GLN A 37 8.82 15.37 -8.14
N PRO A 38 8.68 15.24 -9.47
CA PRO A 38 8.57 13.94 -10.12
C PRO A 38 9.92 13.21 -10.11
N ALA A 39 9.92 11.92 -10.46
CA ALA A 39 11.16 11.22 -10.76
C ALA A 39 11.89 11.90 -11.92
N ALA A 40 13.22 12.02 -11.83
CA ALA A 40 14.06 12.60 -12.89
C ALA A 40 14.18 11.70 -14.14
N PHE A 41 13.51 10.55 -14.12
CA PHE A 41 13.55 9.54 -15.16
C PHE A 41 12.19 8.85 -15.30
N SER A 42 11.93 8.25 -16.45
CA SER A 42 10.75 7.39 -16.64
C SER A 42 10.90 6.13 -15.80
N LEU A 43 9.93 5.86 -14.93
CA LEU A 43 9.90 4.65 -14.12
C LEU A 43 9.71 3.43 -15.02
N GLU A 44 10.45 2.37 -14.73
CA GLU A 44 10.37 1.10 -15.44
C GLU A 44 10.13 -0.06 -14.47
N LEU A 45 9.52 -1.12 -14.97
CA LEU A 45 9.29 -2.34 -14.21
C LEU A 45 10.60 -2.83 -13.58
N GLY A 46 10.55 -3.13 -12.27
CA GLY A 46 11.69 -3.57 -11.48
C GLY A 46 12.53 -2.43 -10.87
N ASP A 47 12.26 -1.16 -11.16
CA ASP A 47 12.87 -0.06 -10.39
C ASP A 47 12.49 -0.20 -8.92
N PHE A 48 13.44 0.01 -8.00
CA PHE A 48 13.29 -0.25 -6.56
C PHE A 48 12.34 0.71 -5.89
N GLY A 49 11.37 0.18 -5.17
CA GLY A 49 10.28 0.90 -4.56
C GLY A 49 8.91 0.43 -5.08
N ILE A 50 7.85 1.12 -4.70
CA ILE A 50 6.48 0.78 -5.11
C ILE A 50 6.25 1.29 -6.53
N PHE A 51 6.20 0.36 -7.47
CA PHE A 51 6.00 0.65 -8.88
C PHE A 51 4.52 0.79 -9.27
N CYS A 52 3.65 -0.01 -8.65
CA CYS A 52 2.25 -0.10 -9.01
C CYS A 52 1.40 -0.45 -7.80
N THR A 53 0.21 0.14 -7.67
CA THR A 53 -0.79 -0.22 -6.65
C THR A 53 -1.82 -1.18 -7.26
N ARG A 54 -2.18 -2.24 -6.51
CA ARG A 54 -3.19 -3.24 -6.88
C ARG A 54 -4.54 -2.82 -6.29
N MET A 55 -5.51 -2.51 -7.16
CA MET A 55 -6.87 -2.11 -6.80
C MET A 55 -7.83 -3.28 -6.96
N LYS A 56 -8.56 -3.63 -5.91
CA LYS A 56 -9.51 -4.75 -6.02
C LYS A 56 -10.77 -4.38 -6.77
N SER A 57 -11.30 -5.33 -7.53
CA SER A 57 -12.54 -5.24 -8.29
C SER A 57 -13.45 -6.43 -8.00
N ARG A 58 -14.76 -6.19 -7.97
CA ARG A 58 -15.78 -7.24 -7.92
C ARG A 58 -15.87 -8.02 -9.22
N ASP A 59 -15.72 -7.29 -10.33
CA ASP A 59 -15.73 -7.81 -11.70
C ASP A 59 -14.71 -7.01 -12.51
N VAL A 60 -13.57 -7.65 -12.79
CA VAL A 60 -12.44 -7.00 -13.47
C VAL A 60 -12.81 -6.63 -14.91
N LYS A 61 -13.60 -7.48 -15.59
CA LYS A 61 -14.06 -7.21 -16.96
C LYS A 61 -15.02 -6.01 -17.00
N ALA A 62 -16.01 -5.97 -16.10
CA ALA A 62 -16.92 -4.83 -16.00
C ALA A 62 -16.18 -3.54 -15.63
N SER A 63 -15.18 -3.61 -14.75
CA SER A 63 -14.31 -2.46 -14.40
C SER A 63 -13.51 -1.99 -15.61
N TYR A 64 -12.96 -2.90 -16.41
CA TYR A 64 -12.25 -2.57 -17.65
C TYR A 64 -13.15 -1.81 -18.63
N GLU A 65 -14.34 -2.35 -18.93
CA GLU A 65 -15.29 -1.72 -19.87
C GLU A 65 -15.78 -0.36 -19.35
N TYR A 66 -16.05 -0.25 -18.06
CA TYR A 66 -16.43 1.02 -17.43
C TYR A 66 -15.32 2.06 -17.58
N LEU A 67 -14.08 1.76 -17.16
CA LEU A 67 -12.97 2.71 -17.23
C LEU A 67 -12.61 3.08 -18.66
N LYS A 68 -12.73 2.13 -19.60
CA LYS A 68 -12.59 2.38 -21.04
C LYS A 68 -13.65 3.38 -21.55
N SER A 69 -14.92 3.22 -21.12
CA SER A 69 -16.00 4.15 -21.46
C SER A 69 -15.77 5.56 -20.89
N GLN A 70 -15.10 5.65 -19.74
CA GLN A 70 -14.69 6.92 -19.11
C GLN A 70 -13.40 7.51 -19.72
N LYS A 71 -12.83 6.90 -20.75
CA LYS A 71 -11.58 7.32 -21.42
C LYS A 71 -10.38 7.36 -20.46
N ALA A 72 -10.35 6.47 -19.44
CA ALA A 72 -9.19 6.31 -18.58
C ALA A 72 -7.96 5.89 -19.40
N SER A 73 -6.77 6.29 -18.98
CA SER A 73 -5.51 5.93 -19.63
C SER A 73 -5.17 4.46 -19.35
N LEU A 74 -5.72 3.55 -20.16
CA LEU A 74 -5.45 2.11 -20.08
C LEU A 74 -4.10 1.81 -20.72
N LEU A 75 -3.21 1.16 -19.97
CA LEU A 75 -1.87 0.75 -20.42
C LEU A 75 -1.88 -0.62 -21.08
N THR A 76 -2.80 -1.51 -20.68
CA THR A 76 -2.95 -2.85 -21.24
C THR A 76 -4.41 -3.13 -21.61
N PRO A 77 -4.69 -4.06 -22.53
CA PRO A 77 -6.02 -4.67 -22.63
C PRO A 77 -6.34 -5.48 -21.37
N LEU A 78 -7.57 -6.04 -21.31
CA LEU A 78 -7.90 -7.08 -20.34
C LEU A 78 -7.07 -8.33 -20.66
N VAL A 79 -6.27 -8.79 -19.70
CA VAL A 79 -5.30 -9.89 -19.85
C VAL A 79 -5.38 -10.84 -18.66
N LYS A 80 -4.65 -11.96 -18.73
CA LYS A 80 -4.45 -12.90 -17.62
C LYS A 80 -3.10 -12.65 -16.99
N ASP A 81 -3.07 -12.53 -15.64
CA ASP A 81 -1.84 -12.51 -14.88
C ASP A 81 -1.14 -13.88 -14.85
N PRO A 82 0.08 -14.04 -14.31
CA PRO A 82 0.76 -15.31 -14.22
C PRO A 82 0.00 -16.41 -13.46
N GLY A 83 -0.93 -16.03 -12.57
CA GLY A 83 -1.83 -16.93 -11.85
C GLY A 83 -3.09 -17.31 -12.64
N GLY A 84 -3.29 -16.76 -13.84
CA GLY A 84 -4.45 -17.01 -14.68
C GLY A 84 -5.68 -16.14 -14.37
N ALA A 85 -5.58 -15.17 -13.45
CA ALA A 85 -6.66 -14.24 -13.11
C ALA A 85 -6.75 -13.07 -14.10
N ASP A 86 -7.98 -12.57 -14.32
CA ASP A 86 -8.19 -11.37 -15.14
C ASP A 86 -7.58 -10.15 -14.45
N THR A 87 -6.88 -9.33 -15.22
CA THR A 87 -6.26 -8.09 -14.79
C THR A 87 -6.09 -7.11 -15.95
N PHE A 88 -5.87 -5.84 -15.63
CA PHE A 88 -5.41 -4.82 -16.57
C PHE A 88 -4.72 -3.70 -15.80
N TYR A 89 -3.97 -2.85 -16.53
CA TYR A 89 -3.24 -1.73 -15.96
C TYR A 89 -3.73 -0.41 -16.54
N LEU A 90 -3.72 0.62 -15.72
CA LEU A 90 -4.05 1.99 -16.11
C LEU A 90 -3.12 2.97 -15.39
N GLN A 91 -3.10 4.20 -15.89
CA GLN A 91 -2.28 5.28 -15.35
C GLN A 91 -3.15 6.47 -14.99
N ASP A 92 -2.84 7.12 -13.86
CA ASP A 92 -3.46 8.38 -13.49
C ASP A 92 -2.80 9.58 -14.21
N PRO A 93 -3.37 10.81 -14.10
CA PRO A 93 -2.78 12.00 -14.72
C PRO A 93 -1.39 12.39 -14.19
N TYR A 94 -0.96 11.82 -13.06
CA TYR A 94 0.36 12.08 -12.46
C TYR A 94 1.41 11.02 -12.82
N GLY A 95 1.02 10.04 -13.64
CA GLY A 95 1.91 8.98 -14.07
C GLY A 95 1.96 7.75 -13.14
N ASN A 96 1.14 7.71 -12.08
CA ASN A 96 1.08 6.56 -11.20
C ASN A 96 0.35 5.39 -11.88
N ILE A 97 0.91 4.18 -11.77
CA ILE A 97 0.34 2.98 -12.38
C ILE A 97 -0.52 2.23 -11.37
N PHE A 98 -1.69 1.80 -11.82
CA PHE A 98 -2.61 0.98 -11.06
C PHE A 98 -2.90 -0.32 -11.82
N GLN A 99 -2.90 -1.43 -11.10
CA GLN A 99 -3.36 -2.73 -11.57
C GLN A 99 -4.75 -3.01 -10.99
N VAL A 100 -5.71 -3.40 -11.81
CA VAL A 100 -7.02 -3.83 -11.32
C VAL A 100 -7.07 -5.36 -11.27
N VAL A 101 -7.36 -5.90 -10.08
CA VAL A 101 -7.35 -7.33 -9.78
C VAL A 101 -8.65 -7.80 -9.15
N LYS A 102 -8.93 -9.11 -9.21
CA LYS A 102 -10.11 -9.69 -8.56
C LYS A 102 -9.99 -9.57 -7.04
N GLY A 103 -10.94 -8.91 -6.40
CA GLY A 103 -11.06 -8.90 -4.94
C GLY A 103 -11.81 -10.13 -4.45
N THR A 104 -11.35 -10.72 -3.34
CA THR A 104 -11.92 -11.93 -2.74
C THR A 104 -12.74 -11.64 -1.48
N ASP A 105 -12.48 -10.53 -0.81
CA ASP A 105 -13.17 -10.09 0.39
C ASP A 105 -13.70 -8.66 0.25
N TRP A 106 -14.83 -8.38 0.90
CA TRP A 106 -15.52 -7.10 0.78
C TRP A 106 -16.14 -6.71 2.11
N PHE A 107 -16.01 -5.44 2.50
CA PHE A 107 -16.66 -4.90 3.69
C PHE A 107 -18.08 -4.40 3.39
N GLY A 108 -18.23 -3.64 2.30
CA GLY A 108 -19.51 -3.10 1.86
C GLY A 108 -20.20 -3.98 0.82
N GLU A 109 -21.53 -4.06 0.87
CA GLU A 109 -22.38 -4.79 -0.09
C GLU A 109 -22.78 -3.93 -1.31
N GLY A 110 -22.16 -2.76 -1.47
CA GLY A 110 -22.49 -1.81 -2.54
C GLY A 110 -22.25 -2.36 -3.95
N LYS A 111 -22.84 -1.67 -4.95
CA LYS A 111 -22.72 -2.01 -6.37
C LYS A 111 -21.45 -1.45 -7.03
N GLN A 112 -20.55 -0.84 -6.26
CA GLN A 112 -19.29 -0.30 -6.77
C GLN A 112 -18.46 -1.43 -7.37
N LEU A 113 -17.97 -1.22 -8.59
CA LEU A 113 -17.12 -2.18 -9.30
C LEU A 113 -15.78 -2.35 -8.61
N THR A 114 -15.20 -1.27 -8.09
CA THR A 114 -13.88 -1.25 -7.47
C THR A 114 -13.94 -0.99 -5.97
N GLY A 115 -13.01 -1.58 -5.23
CA GLY A 115 -12.72 -1.28 -3.83
C GLY A 115 -11.47 -0.41 -3.66
N GLY A 116 -10.88 -0.45 -2.47
CA GLY A 116 -9.61 0.18 -2.16
C GLY A 116 -8.41 -0.64 -2.63
N PRO A 117 -7.19 -0.18 -2.32
CA PRO A 117 -5.97 -0.94 -2.53
C PRO A 117 -6.03 -2.32 -1.86
N ALA A 118 -5.52 -3.32 -2.56
CA ALA A 118 -5.37 -4.68 -2.08
C ALA A 118 -3.90 -5.14 -2.13
N GLY A 119 -2.97 -4.22 -2.25
CA GLY A 119 -1.55 -4.46 -2.29
C GLY A 119 -0.82 -3.63 -3.33
N CYS A 120 0.38 -4.03 -3.64
CA CYS A 120 1.21 -3.34 -4.62
C CYS A 120 2.24 -4.28 -5.27
N LEU A 121 2.92 -3.74 -6.28
CA LEU A 121 4.04 -4.34 -6.97
C LEU A 121 5.29 -3.55 -6.62
N ILE A 122 6.35 -4.25 -6.19
CA ILE A 122 7.59 -3.67 -5.69
C ILE A 122 8.77 -4.25 -6.45
N GLY A 123 9.62 -3.37 -6.99
CA GLY A 123 10.89 -3.77 -7.59
C GLY A 123 11.92 -4.13 -6.52
N VAL A 124 12.63 -5.25 -6.72
CA VAL A 124 13.60 -5.77 -5.75
C VAL A 124 14.89 -6.23 -6.42
N SER A 125 16.02 -6.09 -5.70
CA SER A 125 17.34 -6.53 -6.18
C SER A 125 17.59 -8.03 -5.97
N ASN A 126 17.02 -8.59 -4.90
CA ASN A 126 17.23 -9.98 -4.52
C ASN A 126 15.92 -10.58 -3.99
N MET A 127 15.32 -11.45 -4.80
CA MET A 127 14.03 -12.05 -4.53
C MET A 127 13.99 -12.78 -3.19
N GLU A 128 15.02 -13.58 -2.86
CA GLU A 128 15.07 -14.39 -1.65
C GLU A 128 15.15 -13.52 -0.38
N LYS A 129 15.95 -12.45 -0.40
CA LYS A 129 16.06 -11.51 0.72
C LYS A 129 14.73 -10.80 0.93
N SER A 130 14.11 -10.31 -0.15
CA SER A 130 12.84 -9.59 -0.07
C SER A 130 11.70 -10.52 0.36
N MET A 131 11.58 -11.73 -0.21
CA MET A 131 10.60 -12.72 0.24
C MET A 131 10.74 -13.02 1.74
N ARG A 132 11.98 -13.14 2.25
CA ARG A 132 12.23 -13.35 3.68
C ARG A 132 11.73 -12.16 4.49
N PHE A 133 12.06 -10.94 4.11
CA PHE A 133 11.60 -9.73 4.78
C PHE A 133 10.07 -9.65 4.84
N TYR A 134 9.39 -9.77 3.70
CA TYR A 134 7.92 -9.68 3.63
C TYR A 134 7.24 -10.82 4.39
N LYS A 135 7.84 -12.01 4.44
CA LYS A 135 7.35 -13.13 5.24
C LYS A 135 7.58 -12.89 6.74
N GLU A 136 8.83 -12.62 7.15
CA GLU A 136 9.22 -12.56 8.56
C GLU A 136 8.65 -11.30 9.24
N ILE A 137 8.69 -10.14 8.61
CA ILE A 137 8.22 -8.88 9.22
C ILE A 137 6.71 -8.74 9.06
N LEU A 138 6.19 -8.91 7.85
CA LEU A 138 4.81 -8.57 7.51
C LEU A 138 3.88 -9.79 7.44
N GLY A 139 4.41 -11.01 7.44
CA GLY A 139 3.62 -12.25 7.49
C GLY A 139 3.07 -12.71 6.14
N TYR A 140 3.60 -12.25 5.01
CA TYR A 140 3.26 -12.75 3.67
C TYR A 140 3.92 -14.10 3.43
N ASP A 141 3.33 -15.16 3.95
CA ASP A 141 3.92 -16.50 4.09
C ASP A 141 3.50 -17.50 3.00
N THR A 142 2.63 -17.09 2.09
CA THR A 142 2.10 -17.96 1.01
C THR A 142 2.46 -17.40 -0.34
N VAL A 143 3.12 -18.20 -1.17
CA VAL A 143 3.40 -17.91 -2.57
C VAL A 143 2.18 -18.31 -3.41
N VAL A 144 1.62 -17.37 -4.17
CA VAL A 144 0.52 -17.61 -5.13
C VAL A 144 1.08 -18.06 -6.46
N TYR A 145 2.12 -17.38 -6.95
CA TYR A 145 2.93 -17.80 -8.10
C TYR A 145 4.36 -17.31 -7.95
N ASP A 146 5.28 -17.99 -8.59
CA ASP A 146 6.70 -17.67 -8.75
C ASP A 146 7.12 -18.06 -10.16
N GLN A 147 7.31 -17.08 -11.04
CA GLN A 147 7.58 -17.32 -12.45
C GLN A 147 8.66 -16.38 -12.97
N THR A 148 9.44 -16.87 -13.93
CA THR A 148 10.48 -16.10 -14.60
C THR A 148 10.25 -16.12 -16.10
N ALA A 149 9.93 -14.97 -16.69
CA ALA A 149 9.62 -14.82 -18.11
C ALA A 149 9.78 -13.35 -18.57
N VAL A 150 9.57 -13.12 -19.86
CA VAL A 150 9.07 -11.84 -20.39
C VAL A 150 7.54 -11.95 -20.36
N PHE A 151 6.88 -11.08 -19.60
CA PHE A 151 5.47 -11.24 -19.27
C PHE A 151 4.55 -10.50 -20.24
N SER A 152 3.73 -11.24 -20.97
CA SER A 152 2.80 -10.69 -21.97
C SER A 152 1.65 -9.87 -21.35
N ASP A 153 1.27 -10.16 -20.09
CA ASP A 153 0.24 -9.41 -19.36
C ASP A 153 0.65 -7.97 -19.02
N MET A 154 1.94 -7.69 -19.07
CA MET A 154 2.50 -6.36 -18.84
C MET A 154 2.91 -5.63 -20.13
N LYS A 155 2.59 -6.17 -21.29
CA LYS A 155 2.91 -5.51 -22.57
C LYS A 155 2.27 -4.12 -22.63
N GLY A 156 3.09 -3.07 -22.71
CA GLY A 156 2.67 -1.66 -22.63
C GLY A 156 3.11 -0.97 -21.34
N ILE A 157 3.55 -1.72 -20.33
CA ILE A 157 4.18 -1.18 -19.15
C ILE A 157 5.66 -0.86 -19.45
N PRO A 158 6.18 0.32 -19.10
CA PRO A 158 7.59 0.63 -19.30
C PRO A 158 8.52 -0.41 -18.65
N GLY A 159 9.49 -0.92 -19.40
CA GLY A 159 10.46 -1.92 -18.94
C GLY A 159 9.96 -3.37 -18.91
N ALA A 160 8.72 -3.64 -19.29
CA ALA A 160 8.14 -5.00 -19.27
C ALA A 160 8.59 -5.89 -20.45
N ASP A 161 9.36 -5.36 -21.38
CA ASP A 161 10.05 -6.10 -22.45
C ASP A 161 11.25 -6.91 -21.94
N LYS A 162 11.66 -6.69 -20.70
CA LYS A 162 12.78 -7.39 -20.05
C LYS A 162 12.33 -8.67 -19.36
N LYS A 163 13.25 -9.63 -19.27
CA LYS A 163 13.04 -10.84 -18.47
C LYS A 163 13.03 -10.48 -16.98
N ALA A 164 12.02 -10.94 -16.27
CA ALA A 164 11.86 -10.71 -14.84
C ALA A 164 11.41 -11.97 -14.12
N ARG A 165 11.74 -12.09 -12.84
CA ARG A 165 11.08 -13.02 -11.92
C ARG A 165 10.01 -12.26 -11.16
N ARG A 166 8.78 -12.78 -11.17
CA ARG A 166 7.61 -12.23 -10.46
C ARG A 166 7.12 -13.22 -9.44
N VAL A 167 6.98 -12.78 -8.21
CA VAL A 167 6.48 -13.59 -7.09
C VAL A 167 5.34 -12.85 -6.42
N LEU A 168 4.15 -13.45 -6.41
CA LEU A 168 2.99 -12.91 -5.71
C LEU A 168 2.86 -13.60 -4.36
N LEU A 169 2.85 -12.81 -3.30
CA LEU A 169 2.76 -13.22 -1.91
C LEU A 169 1.43 -12.80 -1.29
N LYS A 170 0.88 -13.67 -0.43
CA LYS A 170 -0.29 -13.37 0.41
C LYS A 170 -0.14 -13.94 1.81
N HIS A 171 -1.05 -13.58 2.70
CA HIS A 171 -1.16 -14.18 4.02
C HIS A 171 -1.91 -15.52 3.95
N SER A 172 -1.43 -16.56 4.63
CA SER A 172 -2.14 -17.85 4.77
C SER A 172 -3.36 -17.75 5.68
N LYS A 173 -3.37 -16.78 6.60
CA LYS A 173 -4.46 -16.55 7.57
C LYS A 173 -5.04 -15.16 7.43
N PRO A 174 -6.36 -15.01 7.64
CA PRO A 174 -6.97 -13.67 7.68
C PRO A 174 -6.29 -12.78 8.73
N ARG A 175 -6.11 -11.51 8.41
CA ARG A 175 -5.60 -10.53 9.36
C ARG A 175 -6.65 -10.23 10.42
N GLN A 176 -6.17 -9.88 11.62
CA GLN A 176 -6.98 -9.56 12.79
C GLN A 176 -6.64 -8.14 13.26
N GLY A 177 -7.56 -7.51 13.98
CA GLY A 177 -7.35 -6.17 14.49
C GLY A 177 -8.58 -5.29 14.31
N ALA A 178 -8.52 -4.09 14.88
CA ALA A 178 -9.64 -3.15 14.92
C ALA A 178 -10.24 -2.86 13.53
N PHE A 179 -9.41 -2.67 12.52
CA PHE A 179 -9.82 -2.29 11.17
C PHE A 179 -9.81 -3.44 10.16
N SER A 180 -9.51 -4.67 10.61
CA SER A 180 -9.29 -5.82 9.73
C SER A 180 -10.47 -6.12 8.78
N ARG A 181 -11.71 -5.90 9.22
CA ARG A 181 -12.90 -6.10 8.37
C ARG A 181 -12.98 -5.10 7.21
N LEU A 182 -12.59 -3.85 7.44
CA LEU A 182 -12.59 -2.80 6.42
C LEU A 182 -11.40 -2.95 5.48
N LEU A 183 -10.19 -3.12 6.04
CA LEU A 183 -8.97 -3.22 5.26
C LEU A 183 -8.87 -4.52 4.47
N GLY A 184 -9.35 -5.64 5.04
CA GLY A 184 -9.38 -6.94 4.40
C GLY A 184 -8.00 -7.55 4.15
N SER A 185 -7.92 -8.44 3.16
CA SER A 185 -6.69 -9.07 2.71
C SER A 185 -5.90 -8.18 1.76
N SER A 186 -4.59 -8.39 1.72
CA SER A 186 -3.68 -7.74 0.78
C SER A 186 -2.65 -8.72 0.22
N GLU A 187 -2.05 -8.35 -0.91
CA GLU A 187 -1.04 -9.13 -1.61
C GLU A 187 0.14 -8.23 -1.96
N ILE A 188 1.35 -8.78 -1.93
CA ILE A 188 2.55 -8.09 -2.41
C ILE A 188 3.12 -8.87 -3.58
N GLU A 189 3.30 -8.19 -4.70
CA GLU A 189 4.00 -8.75 -5.85
C GLU A 189 5.43 -8.19 -5.90
N LEU A 190 6.41 -9.08 -5.80
CA LEU A 190 7.83 -8.72 -5.93
C LEU A 190 8.27 -8.96 -7.37
N VAL A 191 9.04 -8.01 -7.91
CA VAL A 191 9.57 -8.09 -9.29
C VAL A 191 11.06 -7.85 -9.28
N GLN A 192 11.81 -8.87 -9.71
CA GLN A 192 13.24 -8.77 -9.95
C GLN A 192 13.53 -8.85 -11.45
N VAL A 193 13.94 -7.75 -12.05
CA VAL A 193 14.37 -7.72 -13.46
C VAL A 193 15.80 -8.29 -13.56
N ILE A 194 16.05 -9.16 -14.55
CA ILE A 194 17.29 -9.95 -14.63
C ILE A 194 18.37 -9.21 -15.42
N ASP A 195 18.00 -8.59 -16.54
CA ASP A 195 18.94 -8.03 -17.52
C ASP A 195 18.95 -6.49 -17.53
N LYS A 196 18.78 -5.88 -16.36
CA LYS A 196 18.76 -4.42 -16.19
C LYS A 196 19.31 -4.05 -14.81
N GLU A 197 19.97 -2.91 -14.73
CA GLU A 197 20.28 -2.24 -13.48
C GLU A 197 19.08 -1.36 -13.05
N PRO A 198 18.30 -1.78 -12.05
CA PRO A 198 17.17 -0.98 -11.56
C PRO A 198 17.63 0.28 -10.84
N ARG A 199 16.77 1.29 -10.86
CA ARG A 199 17.01 2.56 -10.17
C ARG A 199 16.09 2.69 -8.98
N HIS A 200 16.52 3.40 -7.93
CA HIS A 200 15.61 3.73 -6.83
C HIS A 200 14.60 4.78 -7.29
N ILE A 201 13.30 4.47 -7.17
CA ILE A 201 12.20 5.38 -7.58
C ILE A 201 12.30 6.73 -6.88
N PHE A 202 12.70 6.75 -5.60
CA PHE A 202 12.87 7.97 -4.81
C PHE A 202 14.33 8.45 -4.70
N LYS A 203 15.21 8.04 -5.62
CA LYS A 203 16.59 8.56 -5.63
C LYS A 203 16.62 10.09 -5.72
N ASP A 204 17.37 10.72 -4.82
CA ASP A 204 17.56 12.17 -4.73
C ASP A 204 16.24 12.96 -4.58
N ARG A 205 15.20 12.32 -4.02
CA ARG A 205 13.90 12.92 -3.75
C ARG A 205 13.53 12.79 -2.28
N PHE A 206 12.56 13.60 -1.85
CA PHE A 206 12.11 13.60 -0.47
C PHE A 206 10.80 12.84 -0.29
N TRP A 207 10.60 12.36 0.92
CA TRP A 207 9.30 11.88 1.36
C TRP A 207 8.22 12.94 1.10
N GLY A 208 7.16 12.57 0.37
CA GLY A 208 6.11 13.48 -0.09
C GLY A 208 6.33 14.05 -1.50
N ASP A 209 7.37 13.66 -2.23
CA ASP A 209 7.46 13.87 -3.67
C ASP A 209 6.49 12.95 -4.42
N LEU A 210 6.24 13.22 -5.72
CA LEU A 210 5.21 12.54 -6.49
C LEU A 210 5.47 11.03 -6.60
N GLY A 211 4.42 10.23 -6.47
CA GLY A 211 4.46 8.77 -6.59
C GLY A 211 4.04 8.04 -5.32
N PHE A 212 4.18 6.72 -5.32
CA PHE A 212 3.88 5.87 -4.16
C PHE A 212 5.12 5.80 -3.25
N ILE A 213 5.05 6.41 -2.08
CA ILE A 213 6.20 6.60 -1.20
C ILE A 213 6.43 5.41 -0.27
N HIS A 214 5.35 4.94 0.36
CA HIS A 214 5.41 3.88 1.37
C HIS A 214 4.17 3.00 1.36
N LEU A 215 4.30 1.83 1.95
CA LEU A 215 3.18 0.99 2.38
C LEU A 215 2.93 1.26 3.86
N CYS A 216 1.65 1.43 4.24
CA CYS A 216 1.27 1.60 5.64
C CYS A 216 0.48 0.40 6.14
N TYR A 217 0.80 -0.08 7.34
CA TYR A 217 0.11 -1.16 8.01
C TYR A 217 -0.40 -0.74 9.38
N ASP A 218 -1.70 -0.95 9.62
CA ASP A 218 -2.26 -0.92 10.98
C ASP A 218 -1.77 -2.14 11.76
N ILE A 219 -1.15 -1.89 12.91
CA ILE A 219 -0.53 -2.94 13.72
C ILE A 219 -0.98 -2.84 15.18
N ASN A 220 -0.71 -3.88 15.93
CA ASN A 220 -0.83 -3.92 17.39
C ASN A 220 0.53 -4.26 18.01
N ASN A 221 0.86 -3.65 19.13
CA ASN A 221 2.08 -3.86 19.89
C ASN A 221 3.35 -3.43 19.14
N MET A 222 3.51 -2.12 18.96
CA MET A 222 4.65 -1.51 18.29
C MET A 222 6.00 -1.94 18.88
N LYS A 223 6.08 -2.09 20.21
CA LYS A 223 7.30 -2.52 20.88
C LYS A 223 7.75 -3.93 20.47
N ALA A 224 6.81 -4.88 20.43
CA ALA A 224 7.15 -6.24 19.98
C ALA A 224 7.55 -6.27 18.50
N LEU A 225 6.95 -5.39 17.68
CA LEU A 225 7.32 -5.24 16.28
C LEU A 225 8.72 -4.64 16.13
N GLU A 226 9.07 -3.63 16.92
CA GLU A 226 10.42 -3.04 16.96
C GLU A 226 11.48 -4.10 17.26
N GLU A 227 11.27 -4.89 18.32
CA GLU A 227 12.19 -5.97 18.70
C GLU A 227 12.35 -7.00 17.56
N LYS A 228 11.24 -7.37 16.92
CA LYS A 228 11.21 -8.28 15.76
C LYS A 228 11.99 -7.72 14.56
N CYS A 229 11.75 -6.48 14.19
CA CYS A 229 12.43 -5.81 13.10
C CYS A 229 13.93 -5.70 13.36
N LYS A 230 14.33 -5.31 14.57
CA LYS A 230 15.73 -5.23 15.01
C LYS A 230 16.43 -6.60 14.96
N ALA A 231 15.77 -7.64 15.44
CA ALA A 231 16.30 -9.00 15.41
C ALA A 231 16.48 -9.55 13.99
N ALA A 232 15.63 -9.12 13.04
CA ALA A 232 15.72 -9.45 11.62
C ALA A 232 16.74 -8.60 10.84
N GLY A 233 17.39 -7.62 11.48
CA GLY A 233 18.35 -6.73 10.83
C GLY A 233 17.74 -5.52 10.12
N HIS A 234 16.46 -5.23 10.37
CA HIS A 234 15.71 -4.10 9.82
C HIS A 234 15.20 -3.19 10.96
N PRO A 235 16.08 -2.44 11.65
CA PRO A 235 15.67 -1.57 12.76
C PRO A 235 14.77 -0.45 12.24
N PHE A 236 13.97 0.15 13.12
CA PHE A 236 13.20 1.34 12.80
C PHE A 236 14.13 2.47 12.37
N THR A 237 13.81 3.11 11.24
CA THR A 237 14.53 4.27 10.70
C THR A 237 13.90 5.58 11.18
N VAL A 238 12.62 5.54 11.52
CA VAL A 238 11.87 6.62 12.16
C VAL A 238 10.97 6.01 13.22
N ASP A 239 10.88 6.67 14.36
CA ASP A 239 9.98 6.33 15.46
C ASP A 239 9.39 7.59 16.08
N SER A 240 8.05 7.66 16.19
CA SER A 240 7.35 8.78 16.81
C SER A 240 7.31 8.69 18.33
N SER A 241 7.74 7.60 18.92
CA SER A 241 7.84 7.39 20.39
C SER A 241 6.58 7.76 21.16
N ASN A 242 5.40 7.40 20.66
CA ASN A 242 4.09 7.74 21.24
C ASN A 242 3.72 9.24 21.23
N SER A 243 4.49 10.09 20.54
CA SER A 243 4.25 11.53 20.44
C SER A 243 3.35 11.92 19.26
N PHE A 244 2.87 10.93 18.49
CA PHE A 244 2.08 11.18 17.30
C PHE A 244 0.62 11.50 17.66
N ASP A 245 0.23 12.74 17.41
CA ASP A 245 -1.13 13.21 17.54
C ASP A 245 -1.68 13.63 16.17
N MET A 246 -2.69 12.91 15.69
CA MET A 246 -3.45 13.27 14.48
C MET A 246 -4.62 14.22 14.79
N GLY A 247 -4.50 15.01 15.85
CA GLY A 247 -5.54 15.95 16.33
C GLY A 247 -6.61 15.24 17.16
N GLU A 248 -7.27 14.23 16.64
CA GLU A 248 -8.37 13.54 17.30
C GLU A 248 -8.14 12.05 17.52
N ALA A 249 -7.22 11.46 16.76
CA ALA A 249 -6.68 10.13 16.98
C ALA A 249 -5.26 10.27 17.53
N ALA A 250 -4.93 9.50 18.57
CA ALA A 250 -3.56 9.39 19.04
C ALA A 250 -3.04 8.00 18.72
N GLY A 251 -1.76 7.92 18.41
CA GLY A 251 -1.15 6.68 18.05
C GLY A 251 0.37 6.72 18.12
N HIS A 252 0.98 5.72 17.58
CA HIS A 252 2.40 5.57 17.41
C HIS A 252 2.67 5.16 15.97
N PHE A 253 3.56 5.86 15.27
CA PHE A 253 4.02 5.42 13.95
C PHE A 253 5.53 5.20 13.93
N SER A 254 5.95 4.29 13.07
CA SER A 254 7.36 4.02 12.81
C SER A 254 7.57 3.61 11.36
N TYR A 255 8.82 3.70 10.90
CA TYR A 255 9.21 3.26 9.55
C TYR A 255 10.34 2.24 9.63
N VAL A 256 10.30 1.27 8.71
CA VAL A 256 11.43 0.43 8.35
C VAL A 256 11.65 0.50 6.84
N GLU A 257 12.84 0.12 6.42
CA GLU A 257 13.16 -0.11 5.01
C GLU A 257 13.19 -1.61 4.71
N ASP A 258 12.63 -2.00 3.56
CA ASP A 258 12.87 -3.33 3.03
C ASP A 258 14.34 -3.46 2.54
N PRO A 259 14.81 -4.62 2.08
CA PRO A 259 16.21 -4.79 1.65
C PRO A 259 16.71 -3.83 0.56
N ASP A 260 15.80 -3.20 -0.19
CA ASP A 260 16.09 -2.27 -1.29
C ASP A 260 15.68 -0.82 -0.98
N GLY A 261 15.35 -0.52 0.29
CA GLY A 261 15.02 0.83 0.74
C GLY A 261 13.57 1.25 0.50
N THR A 262 12.66 0.32 0.14
CA THR A 262 11.22 0.62 0.10
C THR A 262 10.72 0.90 1.50
N LEU A 263 10.08 2.07 1.68
CA LEU A 263 9.56 2.47 2.99
C LEU A 263 8.30 1.70 3.36
N ILE A 264 8.31 1.13 4.57
CA ILE A 264 7.16 0.49 5.19
C ILE A 264 6.83 1.26 6.47
N GLU A 265 5.62 1.79 6.54
CA GLU A 265 5.11 2.46 7.73
C GLU A 265 4.28 1.51 8.58
N PHE A 266 4.45 1.61 9.88
CA PHE A 266 3.59 0.96 10.86
C PHE A 266 2.87 2.02 11.68
N VAL A 267 1.56 1.85 11.84
CA VAL A 267 0.73 2.72 12.66
C VAL A 267 0.00 1.89 13.70
N GLU A 268 0.19 2.20 14.97
CA GLU A 268 -0.58 1.67 16.06
C GLU A 268 -1.56 2.71 16.56
N THR A 269 -2.85 2.54 16.27
CA THR A 269 -3.90 3.46 16.69
C THR A 269 -4.29 3.19 18.14
N HIS A 270 -4.11 4.17 19.03
CA HIS A 270 -4.41 4.02 20.46
C HIS A 270 -5.85 4.38 20.81
N LYS A 271 -6.41 5.43 20.19
CA LYS A 271 -7.78 5.89 20.41
C LYS A 271 -8.41 6.41 19.13
N ILE A 272 -9.72 6.23 19.00
CA ILE A 272 -10.52 6.80 17.91
C ILE A 272 -11.71 7.58 18.48
N PRO A 273 -12.11 8.70 17.86
CA PRO A 273 -13.27 9.45 18.29
C PRO A 273 -14.57 8.70 17.94
N VAL A 274 -15.48 8.58 18.91
CA VAL A 274 -16.85 8.05 18.70
C VAL A 274 -17.84 9.21 18.59
N LEU A 275 -17.83 10.16 19.55
CA LEU A 275 -18.61 11.38 19.52
C LEU A 275 -17.75 12.57 20.01
N LYS A 276 -17.15 13.25 19.04
CA LYS A 276 -16.23 14.37 19.28
C LYS A 276 -16.82 15.48 20.15
N LYS A 277 -18.09 15.85 19.90
CA LYS A 277 -18.77 16.94 20.58
C LYS A 277 -18.85 16.79 22.10
N ILE A 278 -18.77 15.56 22.59
CA ILE A 278 -18.83 15.24 24.03
C ILE A 278 -17.54 14.59 24.54
N GLY A 279 -16.46 14.59 23.74
CA GLY A 279 -15.17 14.02 24.13
C GLY A 279 -15.18 12.50 24.31
N TRP A 280 -16.10 11.78 23.65
CA TRP A 280 -16.17 10.33 23.78
C TRP A 280 -15.23 9.64 22.79
N TYR A 281 -14.22 8.97 23.33
CA TYR A 281 -13.21 8.21 22.58
C TYR A 281 -13.25 6.73 22.95
N LEU A 282 -13.01 5.88 21.95
CA LEU A 282 -12.78 4.45 22.15
C LEU A 282 -11.29 4.20 22.21
N HIS A 283 -10.81 3.65 23.33
CA HIS A 283 -9.41 3.27 23.53
C HIS A 283 -9.16 1.86 23.01
N LEU A 284 -8.38 1.75 21.93
CA LEU A 284 -8.11 0.47 21.27
C LEU A 284 -7.15 -0.41 22.08
N GLN A 285 -6.18 0.19 22.77
CA GLN A 285 -5.22 -0.50 23.64
C GLN A 285 -5.86 -1.28 24.80
N LYS A 286 -7.09 -0.90 25.21
CA LYS A 286 -7.83 -1.57 26.29
C LYS A 286 -8.73 -2.69 25.80
N ARG A 287 -8.75 -2.96 24.49
CA ARG A 287 -9.57 -3.99 23.85
C ARG A 287 -8.72 -5.23 23.55
N ASP A 288 -9.42 -6.34 23.31
CA ASP A 288 -8.81 -7.51 22.69
C ASP A 288 -8.32 -7.13 21.30
N ALA A 289 -7.00 -7.17 21.09
CA ALA A 289 -6.33 -6.74 19.87
C ALA A 289 -6.74 -7.58 18.64
N SER A 290 -7.24 -8.81 18.84
CA SER A 290 -7.69 -9.67 17.74
C SER A 290 -9.10 -9.31 17.23
N LYS A 291 -9.90 -8.60 18.02
CA LYS A 291 -11.31 -8.33 17.70
C LYS A 291 -11.49 -7.09 16.84
N PRO A 292 -12.18 -7.21 15.69
CA PRO A 292 -12.49 -6.06 14.86
C PRO A 292 -13.48 -5.11 15.54
N LEU A 293 -13.49 -3.86 15.07
CA LEU A 293 -14.53 -2.90 15.40
C LEU A 293 -15.88 -3.36 14.82
N PRO A 294 -17.01 -3.06 15.49
CA PRO A 294 -18.31 -3.29 14.92
C PRO A 294 -18.52 -2.58 13.58
N ASP A 295 -19.17 -3.24 12.63
CA ASP A 295 -19.36 -2.72 11.26
C ASP A 295 -20.03 -1.35 11.24
N TRP A 296 -20.96 -1.07 12.15
CA TRP A 296 -21.64 0.23 12.20
C TRP A 296 -20.66 1.38 12.50
N MET A 297 -19.62 1.15 13.33
CA MET A 297 -18.58 2.15 13.59
C MET A 297 -17.75 2.42 12.34
N LEU A 298 -17.33 1.38 11.64
CA LEU A 298 -16.57 1.51 10.39
C LEU A 298 -17.44 2.17 9.29
N LYS A 299 -18.71 1.81 9.20
CA LYS A 299 -19.68 2.43 8.27
C LYS A 299 -19.93 3.91 8.59
N ALA A 300 -19.75 4.35 9.85
CA ALA A 300 -19.89 5.75 10.24
C ALA A 300 -18.84 6.67 9.62
N LEU A 301 -17.72 6.12 9.12
CA LEU A 301 -16.73 6.90 8.36
C LEU A 301 -17.32 7.63 7.14
N ARG A 302 -18.45 7.15 6.61
CA ARG A 302 -19.20 7.82 5.52
C ARG A 302 -19.62 9.27 5.84
N PHE A 303 -19.75 9.60 7.12
CA PHE A 303 -20.13 10.97 7.55
C PHE A 303 -18.96 11.96 7.48
N ASN A 304 -17.73 11.45 7.39
CA ASN A 304 -16.51 12.25 7.20
C ASN A 304 -16.12 12.41 5.72
N ARG A 305 -17.08 12.21 4.81
CA ARG A 305 -16.83 12.33 3.38
C ARG A 305 -16.36 13.74 3.04
N VAL A 306 -15.20 13.85 2.42
CA VAL A 306 -14.70 15.10 1.85
C VAL A 306 -15.60 15.47 0.67
N LYS A 307 -16.07 16.71 0.67
CA LYS A 307 -16.93 17.28 -0.40
C LYS A 307 -16.07 17.87 -1.50
#